data_3790990f20b21dac921f953aeab09921
#
_entry.id   3790990f20b21dac921f953aeab09921
#
_cell.length_a   1.000
_cell.length_b   1.000
_cell.length_c   1.000
_cell.angle_alpha   90.00
_cell.angle_beta   90.00
_cell.angle_gamma   90.00
#
_symmetry.space_group_name_H-M   'P 1'
#
loop_
_entity.id
_entity.type
_entity.pdbx_description
1 polymer ?
#
loop_
_entity_poly.entity_id
_entity_poly.type
_entity_poly.pdbx_seq_one_letter_code
_entity_poly.pdbx_strand_id
1 'polypeptide(L)'
;RIVAEVKDDGFEVASTWRGSLESWARQGVLLLNTALTVQHGTPGVYMQNWSRFTAACLRFVIENRSPHFILWGSAAMDVFKGVAMGFKAPFLPGFEPGPYYTKQRNFATYTHSAHPAARSATPNPLKGTRPFSKANEVLSWRRQGDVDWSLR
;
A
#
# COMPACT_ATOMS: atom_id res chain seq x y z
N ARG A 1 3.99 -13.58 7.06
CA ARG A 1 4.54 -13.28 5.73
C ARG A 1 5.00 -11.83 5.62
N ILE A 2 4.23 -10.83 6.06
CA ILE A 2 4.67 -9.42 6.07
C ILE A 2 5.98 -9.30 6.86
N VAL A 3 6.05 -9.85 8.06
CA VAL A 3 7.26 -9.84 8.91
C VAL A 3 8.47 -10.50 8.22
N ALA A 4 8.22 -11.59 7.48
CA ALA A 4 9.29 -12.23 6.71
C ALA A 4 9.80 -11.29 5.60
N GLU A 5 8.89 -10.60 4.90
CA GLU A 5 9.26 -9.65 3.86
C GLU A 5 9.99 -8.42 4.42
N VAL A 6 9.60 -7.93 5.61
CA VAL A 6 10.34 -6.85 6.31
C VAL A 6 11.80 -7.26 6.53
N LYS A 7 12.03 -8.50 7.01
CA LYS A 7 13.39 -9.04 7.21
C LYS A 7 14.13 -9.24 5.88
N ASP A 8 13.47 -9.83 4.89
CA ASP A 8 14.04 -10.10 3.57
C ASP A 8 14.39 -8.79 2.84
N ASP A 9 13.65 -7.72 3.12
CA ASP A 9 13.87 -6.35 2.59
C ASP A 9 14.96 -5.57 3.37
N GLY A 10 15.53 -6.17 4.42
CA GLY A 10 16.69 -5.64 5.13
C GLY A 10 16.38 -4.83 6.39
N PHE A 11 15.13 -4.85 6.86
CA PHE A 11 14.74 -4.13 8.08
C PHE A 11 14.74 -5.04 9.31
N GLU A 12 15.07 -4.47 10.47
CA GLU A 12 15.14 -5.22 11.71
C GLU A 12 13.75 -5.61 12.22
N VAL A 13 13.66 -6.83 12.76
CA VAL A 13 12.49 -7.29 13.51
C VAL A 13 12.96 -7.81 14.86
N ALA A 14 12.67 -7.06 15.92
CA ALA A 14 13.06 -7.42 17.27
C ALA A 14 12.33 -8.69 17.73
N SER A 15 13.03 -9.54 18.49
CA SER A 15 12.45 -10.77 19.09
C SER A 15 11.34 -10.45 20.11
N THR A 16 11.37 -9.24 20.66
CA THR A 16 10.38 -8.73 21.62
C THR A 16 9.15 -8.13 20.96
N TRP A 17 9.14 -7.91 19.65
CA TRP A 17 8.01 -7.35 18.95
C TRP A 17 6.73 -8.21 19.10
N ARG A 18 5.62 -7.59 19.41
CA ARG A 18 4.34 -8.27 19.75
C ARG A 18 3.19 -7.92 18.80
N GLY A 19 3.49 -7.41 17.60
CA GLY A 19 2.47 -7.15 16.55
C GLY A 19 2.05 -5.70 16.41
N SER A 20 2.57 -4.77 17.21
CA SER A 20 2.26 -3.35 17.06
C SER A 20 2.90 -2.76 15.80
N LEU A 21 2.10 -2.01 15.04
CA LEU A 21 2.54 -1.22 13.88
C LEU A 21 2.46 0.29 14.15
N GLU A 22 2.37 0.67 15.41
CA GLU A 22 2.23 2.08 15.80
C GLU A 22 3.43 2.92 15.37
N SER A 23 4.63 2.34 15.38
CA SER A 23 5.84 3.01 14.90
C SER A 23 5.72 3.43 13.43
N TRP A 24 5.10 2.62 12.61
CA TRP A 24 4.84 2.96 11.20
C TRP A 24 3.79 4.08 11.08
N ALA A 25 2.69 3.96 11.82
CA ALA A 25 1.64 4.97 11.82
C ALA A 25 2.15 6.36 12.26
N ARG A 26 3.02 6.42 13.27
CA ARG A 26 3.67 7.67 13.74
C ARG A 26 4.55 8.33 12.67
N GLN A 27 5.04 7.57 11.72
CA GLN A 27 5.84 8.05 10.60
C GLN A 27 4.98 8.41 9.36
N GLY A 28 3.64 8.36 9.48
CA GLY A 28 2.72 8.73 8.41
C GLY A 28 2.30 7.57 7.50
N VAL A 29 2.57 6.32 7.88
CA VAL A 29 2.07 5.15 7.16
C VAL A 29 0.60 4.93 7.49
N LEU A 30 -0.27 5.07 6.49
CA LEU A 30 -1.69 4.76 6.62
C LEU A 30 -1.94 3.28 6.30
N LEU A 31 -2.33 2.52 7.33
CA LEU A 31 -2.73 1.12 7.19
C LEU A 31 -4.24 1.04 6.96
N LEU A 32 -4.66 0.79 5.72
CA LEU A 32 -6.07 0.80 5.33
C LEU A 32 -6.45 -0.51 4.63
N ASN A 33 -7.48 -1.17 5.15
CA ASN A 33 -8.10 -2.29 4.45
C ASN A 33 -9.19 -1.82 3.48
N THR A 34 -9.42 -2.58 2.42
CA THR A 34 -10.51 -2.31 1.46
C THR A 34 -11.90 -2.47 2.07
N ALA A 35 -12.03 -3.26 3.12
CA ALA A 35 -13.20 -3.37 3.99
C ALA A 35 -12.74 -3.36 5.44
N LEU A 36 -13.41 -2.59 6.31
CA LEU A 36 -13.04 -2.41 7.71
C LEU A 36 -13.79 -3.33 8.67
N THR A 37 -14.83 -4.01 8.19
CA THR A 37 -15.57 -5.02 8.94
C THR A 37 -15.70 -6.30 8.14
N VAL A 38 -15.84 -7.43 8.85
CA VAL A 38 -16.00 -8.74 8.25
C VAL A 38 -17.03 -9.55 9.06
N GLN A 39 -17.88 -10.28 8.36
CA GLN A 39 -18.70 -11.29 9.01
C GLN A 39 -17.87 -12.54 9.28
N HIS A 40 -18.04 -13.15 10.44
CA HIS A 40 -17.31 -14.37 10.80
C HIS A 40 -17.43 -15.44 9.70
N GLY A 41 -16.29 -15.97 9.28
CA GLY A 41 -16.21 -17.00 8.24
C GLY A 41 -16.49 -16.54 6.81
N THR A 42 -16.81 -15.27 6.56
CA THR A 42 -17.20 -14.76 5.23
C THR A 42 -16.37 -13.53 4.82
N PRO A 43 -15.09 -13.73 4.50
CA PRO A 43 -14.22 -12.61 4.10
C PRO A 43 -14.74 -11.93 2.83
N GLY A 44 -14.67 -10.60 2.82
CA GLY A 44 -15.02 -9.78 1.64
C GLY A 44 -16.51 -9.44 1.50
N VAL A 45 -17.42 -10.00 2.32
CA VAL A 45 -18.87 -9.77 2.20
C VAL A 45 -19.27 -8.30 2.26
N TYR A 46 -18.52 -7.47 3.00
CA TYR A 46 -18.81 -6.04 3.14
C TYR A 46 -17.94 -5.13 2.27
N MET A 47 -17.23 -5.65 1.28
CA MET A 47 -16.36 -4.83 0.41
C MET A 47 -17.16 -3.74 -0.32
N GLN A 48 -18.36 -4.04 -0.82
CA GLN A 48 -19.19 -3.04 -1.49
C GLN A 48 -19.66 -1.95 -0.53
N ASN A 49 -20.00 -2.31 0.71
CA ASN A 49 -20.44 -1.34 1.73
C ASN A 49 -19.35 -0.32 2.04
N TRP A 50 -18.08 -0.79 2.12
CA TRP A 50 -16.93 0.05 2.42
C TRP A 50 -16.33 0.77 1.21
N SER A 51 -16.67 0.36 -0.01
CA SER A 51 -16.03 0.83 -1.25
C SER A 51 -16.03 2.35 -1.39
N ARG A 52 -17.15 3.01 -1.09
CA ARG A 52 -17.28 4.48 -1.18
C ARG A 52 -16.38 5.18 -0.15
N PHE A 53 -16.35 4.68 1.07
CA PHE A 53 -15.53 5.24 2.13
C PHE A 53 -14.04 5.07 1.81
N THR A 54 -13.60 3.87 1.45
CA THR A 54 -12.21 3.59 1.11
C THR A 54 -11.76 4.41 -0.11
N ALA A 55 -12.59 4.50 -1.15
CA ALA A 55 -12.31 5.35 -2.30
C ALA A 55 -12.20 6.84 -1.93
N ALA A 56 -13.05 7.32 -1.03
CA ALA A 56 -12.98 8.71 -0.53
C ALA A 56 -11.67 8.97 0.24
N CYS A 57 -11.25 8.04 1.10
CA CYS A 57 -9.97 8.11 1.81
C CYS A 57 -8.78 8.18 0.83
N LEU A 58 -8.74 7.27 -0.16
CA LEU A 58 -7.67 7.27 -1.17
C LEU A 58 -7.64 8.58 -1.95
N ARG A 59 -8.81 9.04 -2.39
CA ARG A 59 -8.94 10.31 -3.10
C ARG A 59 -8.41 11.48 -2.30
N PHE A 60 -8.83 11.59 -1.03
CA PHE A 60 -8.37 12.64 -0.13
C PHE A 60 -6.85 12.64 0.04
N VAL A 61 -6.25 11.45 0.23
CA VAL A 61 -4.80 11.32 0.38
C VAL A 61 -4.08 11.72 -0.91
N ILE A 62 -4.56 11.28 -2.07
CA ILE A 62 -3.96 11.64 -3.38
C ILE A 62 -4.06 13.16 -3.64
N GLU A 63 -5.20 13.76 -3.33
CA GLU A 63 -5.44 15.19 -3.56
C GLU A 63 -4.59 16.10 -2.66
N ASN A 64 -4.29 15.65 -1.45
CA ASN A 64 -3.64 16.50 -0.44
C ASN A 64 -2.17 16.12 -0.15
N ARG A 65 -1.71 15.00 -0.65
CA ARG A 65 -0.36 14.46 -0.43
C ARG A 65 0.16 13.86 -1.72
N SER A 66 1.42 13.49 -1.72
CA SER A 66 2.04 12.70 -2.80
C SER A 66 2.38 11.30 -2.27
N PRO A 67 1.38 10.44 -2.05
CA PRO A 67 1.61 9.17 -1.40
C PRO A 67 2.33 8.16 -2.31
N HIS A 68 3.05 7.23 -1.68
CA HIS A 68 3.39 5.95 -2.29
C HIS A 68 2.48 4.88 -1.70
N PHE A 69 1.80 4.13 -2.55
CA PHE A 69 0.92 3.04 -2.14
C PHE A 69 1.64 1.70 -2.22
N ILE A 70 1.57 0.92 -1.15
CA ILE A 70 1.92 -0.49 -1.16
C ILE A 70 0.61 -1.27 -1.24
N LEU A 71 0.28 -1.78 -2.43
CA LEU A 71 -0.99 -2.44 -2.72
C LEU A 71 -0.83 -3.96 -2.64
N TRP A 72 -1.56 -4.58 -1.72
CA TRP A 72 -1.55 -6.02 -1.53
C TRP A 72 -2.85 -6.67 -1.99
N GLY A 73 -2.77 -7.44 -3.08
CA GLY A 73 -3.87 -8.19 -3.65
C GLY A 73 -4.69 -7.41 -4.68
N SER A 74 -5.50 -8.13 -5.46
CA SER A 74 -6.33 -7.56 -6.53
C SER A 74 -7.34 -6.55 -6.00
N ALA A 75 -7.99 -6.83 -4.87
CA ALA A 75 -8.98 -5.93 -4.29
C ALA A 75 -8.42 -4.52 -3.99
N ALA A 76 -7.20 -4.43 -3.44
CA ALA A 76 -6.52 -3.16 -3.21
C ALA A 76 -6.20 -2.45 -4.53
N MET A 77 -5.72 -3.20 -5.53
CA MET A 77 -5.43 -2.68 -6.86
C MET A 77 -6.69 -2.18 -7.57
N ASP A 78 -7.81 -2.90 -7.47
CA ASP A 78 -9.07 -2.52 -8.14
C ASP A 78 -9.65 -1.23 -7.56
N VAL A 79 -9.64 -1.08 -6.24
CA VAL A 79 -10.05 0.17 -5.57
C VAL A 79 -9.12 1.32 -5.98
N PHE A 80 -7.81 1.09 -5.97
CA PHE A 80 -6.84 2.10 -6.38
C PHE A 80 -7.05 2.54 -7.84
N LYS A 81 -7.20 1.60 -8.78
CA LYS A 81 -7.48 1.90 -10.19
C LYS A 81 -8.76 2.70 -10.35
N GLY A 82 -9.83 2.31 -9.67
CA GLY A 82 -11.12 3.02 -9.73
C GLY A 82 -11.02 4.48 -9.29
N VAL A 83 -10.19 4.75 -8.27
CA VAL A 83 -9.92 6.13 -7.83
C VAL A 83 -8.98 6.85 -8.81
N ALA A 84 -7.89 6.22 -9.21
CA ALA A 84 -6.85 6.80 -10.05
C ALA A 84 -7.37 7.20 -11.44
N MET A 85 -8.27 6.42 -12.04
CA MET A 85 -8.92 6.75 -13.32
C MET A 85 -9.68 8.08 -13.27
N GLY A 86 -10.19 8.48 -12.13
CA GLY A 86 -10.85 9.78 -11.93
C GLY A 86 -9.90 10.98 -12.02
N PHE A 87 -8.60 10.78 -11.95
CA PHE A 87 -7.59 11.86 -12.00
C PHE A 87 -7.02 12.13 -13.40
N LYS A 88 -7.54 11.49 -14.46
CA LYS A 88 -7.10 11.68 -15.87
C LYS A 88 -5.58 11.60 -16.09
N ALA A 89 -4.91 10.71 -15.38
CA ALA A 89 -3.48 10.51 -15.58
C ALA A 89 -3.23 9.33 -16.53
N PRO A 90 -2.28 9.40 -17.46
CA PRO A 90 -1.96 8.30 -18.34
C PRO A 90 -1.37 7.14 -17.53
N PHE A 91 -1.95 5.97 -17.72
CA PHE A 91 -1.43 4.73 -17.24
C PHE A 91 -0.23 4.37 -18.14
N LEU A 92 0.98 4.39 -17.62
CA LEU A 92 2.13 3.84 -18.35
C LEU A 92 2.35 2.39 -17.90
N PRO A 93 2.02 1.41 -18.75
CA PRO A 93 2.32 0.02 -18.46
C PRO A 93 3.82 -0.22 -18.59
N GLY A 94 4.42 -0.84 -17.59
CA GLY A 94 5.75 -1.45 -17.71
C GLY A 94 6.88 -0.83 -16.91
N PHE A 95 6.70 0.29 -16.26
CA PHE A 95 7.60 0.77 -15.20
C PHE A 95 6.78 1.19 -13.99
N GLU A 96 6.98 0.50 -12.92
CA GLU A 96 6.50 0.90 -11.63
C GLU A 96 7.36 2.05 -11.14
N PRO A 97 6.78 3.13 -10.74
CA PRO A 97 5.43 3.56 -10.52
C PRO A 97 4.99 4.65 -11.49
N GLY A 98 3.89 4.49 -12.20
CA GLY A 98 3.30 5.57 -12.97
C GLY A 98 2.82 6.70 -12.04
N PRO A 99 3.22 7.97 -12.29
CA PRO A 99 2.72 9.06 -11.49
C PRO A 99 1.26 9.39 -11.86
N TYR A 100 0.40 9.45 -10.87
CA TYR A 100 -0.97 9.98 -11.01
C TYR A 100 -0.97 11.44 -10.56
N TYR A 101 -1.17 12.35 -11.50
CA TYR A 101 -1.15 13.78 -11.24
C TYR A 101 -2.54 14.27 -10.80
N THR A 102 -2.57 15.10 -9.80
CA THR A 102 -3.75 15.89 -9.45
C THR A 102 -3.63 17.30 -10.05
N LYS A 103 -4.74 18.04 -10.06
CA LYS A 103 -4.74 19.46 -10.46
C LYS A 103 -3.77 20.32 -9.64
N GLN A 104 -3.41 19.87 -8.44
CA GLN A 104 -2.52 20.56 -7.49
C GLN A 104 -1.06 20.12 -7.59
N ARG A 105 -0.64 19.42 -8.66
CA ARG A 105 0.68 18.83 -8.84
C ARG A 105 1.03 17.68 -7.85
N ASN A 106 0.10 17.23 -7.03
CA ASN A 106 0.30 16.02 -6.25
C ASN A 106 0.20 14.81 -7.16
N PHE A 107 1.02 13.82 -6.93
CA PHE A 107 1.01 12.58 -7.70
C PHE A 107 1.18 11.39 -6.77
N ALA A 108 0.52 10.29 -7.11
CA ALA A 108 0.63 9.03 -6.41
C ALA A 108 1.50 8.06 -7.21
N THR A 109 2.22 7.23 -6.50
CA THR A 109 2.94 6.08 -7.05
C THR A 109 2.52 4.83 -6.30
N TYR A 110 2.81 3.66 -6.85
CA TYR A 110 2.47 2.41 -6.15
C TYR A 110 3.43 1.27 -6.48
N THR A 111 3.52 0.33 -5.55
CA THR A 111 3.99 -1.03 -5.78
C THR A 111 2.83 -1.99 -5.56
N HIS A 112 2.81 -3.11 -6.27
CA HIS A 112 1.76 -4.11 -6.16
C HIS A 112 2.32 -5.51 -6.07
N SER A 113 1.74 -6.31 -5.19
CA SER A 113 2.03 -7.73 -5.06
C SER A 113 0.79 -8.51 -4.63
N ALA A 114 0.88 -9.83 -4.63
CA ALA A 114 -0.17 -10.67 -4.08
C ALA A 114 -0.42 -10.34 -2.60
N HIS A 115 -1.65 -10.57 -2.15
CA HIS A 115 -2.02 -10.38 -0.76
C HIS A 115 -1.16 -11.28 0.16
N PRO A 116 -0.71 -10.79 1.34
CA PRO A 116 0.10 -11.60 2.26
C PRO A 116 -0.52 -12.95 2.65
N ALA A 117 -1.85 -13.07 2.65
CA ALA A 117 -2.56 -14.32 2.91
C ALA A 117 -2.73 -15.21 1.67
N ALA A 118 -2.28 -14.78 0.47
CA ALA A 118 -2.40 -15.57 -0.75
C ALA A 118 -1.60 -16.88 -0.67
N ARG A 119 -2.03 -17.89 -1.42
CA ARG A 119 -1.32 -19.18 -1.52
C ARG A 119 0.03 -19.01 -2.21
N SER A 120 0.98 -19.89 -1.92
CA SER A 120 2.36 -19.83 -2.45
C SER A 120 2.47 -19.85 -3.98
N ALA A 121 1.50 -20.47 -4.66
CA ALA A 121 1.47 -20.55 -6.13
C ALA A 121 0.78 -19.34 -6.80
N THR A 122 0.48 -18.28 -6.05
CA THR A 122 -0.15 -17.06 -6.61
C THR A 122 0.86 -16.29 -7.48
N PRO A 123 0.47 -15.80 -8.67
CA PRO A 123 1.30 -14.91 -9.46
C PRO A 123 1.69 -13.65 -8.68
N ASN A 124 2.89 -13.13 -8.94
CA ASN A 124 3.46 -11.95 -8.28
C ASN A 124 3.39 -12.05 -6.73
N PRO A 125 4.09 -13.03 -6.13
CA PRO A 125 4.06 -13.25 -4.67
C PRO A 125 4.60 -12.03 -3.94
N LEU A 126 4.19 -11.85 -2.67
CA LEU A 126 4.75 -10.79 -1.82
C LEU A 126 6.26 -10.98 -1.58
N LYS A 127 6.70 -12.23 -1.43
CA LYS A 127 8.10 -12.56 -1.12
C LYS A 127 9.05 -12.06 -2.21
N GLY A 128 10.04 -11.30 -1.80
CA GLY A 128 11.09 -10.76 -2.67
C GLY A 128 10.66 -9.53 -3.49
N THR A 129 9.46 -8.97 -3.25
CA THR A 129 9.03 -7.76 -3.96
C THR A 129 9.67 -6.49 -3.41
N ARG A 130 10.26 -6.55 -2.22
CA ARG A 130 10.94 -5.45 -1.54
C ARG A 130 10.09 -4.16 -1.48
N PRO A 131 8.84 -4.23 -0.99
CA PRO A 131 7.92 -3.11 -1.07
C PRO A 131 8.33 -1.95 -0.15
N PHE A 132 9.03 -2.24 0.93
CA PHE A 132 9.41 -1.26 1.94
C PHE A 132 10.61 -0.41 1.50
N SER A 133 11.68 -1.04 0.99
CA SER A 133 12.81 -0.30 0.43
C SER A 133 12.42 0.45 -0.84
N LYS A 134 11.60 -0.11 -1.72
CA LYS A 134 11.05 0.60 -2.88
C LYS A 134 10.22 1.82 -2.49
N ALA A 135 9.44 1.73 -1.40
CA ALA A 135 8.74 2.90 -0.89
C ALA A 135 9.73 3.99 -0.45
N ASN A 136 10.79 3.63 0.27
CA ASN A 136 11.82 4.58 0.68
C ASN A 136 12.57 5.17 -0.52
N GLU A 137 12.90 4.40 -1.54
CA GLU A 137 13.49 4.92 -2.79
C GLU A 137 12.63 6.05 -3.39
N VAL A 138 11.31 5.85 -3.45
CA VAL A 138 10.37 6.86 -3.96
C VAL A 138 10.28 8.07 -3.03
N LEU A 139 10.19 7.85 -1.72
CA LEU A 139 10.10 8.92 -0.73
C LEU A 139 11.38 9.77 -0.70
N SER A 140 12.55 9.16 -0.75
CA SER A 140 13.85 9.84 -0.85
C SER A 140 13.94 10.68 -2.13
N TRP A 141 13.54 10.11 -3.28
CA TRP A 141 13.50 10.85 -4.54
C TRP A 141 12.61 12.09 -4.46
N ARG A 142 11.51 12.01 -3.69
CA ARG A 142 10.60 13.14 -3.44
C ARG A 142 11.05 14.07 -2.31
N ARG A 143 12.16 13.80 -1.64
CA ARG A 143 12.64 14.51 -0.46
C ARG A 143 11.63 14.51 0.70
N GLN A 144 10.87 13.44 0.84
CA GLN A 144 9.87 13.27 1.92
C GLN A 144 10.45 12.57 3.15
N GLY A 145 11.70 12.11 3.09
CA GLY A 145 12.34 11.32 4.16
C GLY A 145 11.94 9.85 4.09
N ASP A 146 12.78 9.01 4.67
CA ASP A 146 12.58 7.56 4.70
C ASP A 146 11.71 7.15 5.89
N VAL A 147 11.00 6.05 5.74
CA VAL A 147 10.30 5.36 6.81
C VAL A 147 11.21 4.30 7.40
N ASP A 148 11.37 4.27 8.71
CA ASP A 148 11.97 3.13 9.42
C ASP A 148 10.92 2.00 9.53
N TRP A 149 11.07 1.01 8.66
CA TRP A 149 10.16 -0.14 8.61
C TRP A 149 10.49 -1.22 9.66
N SER A 150 11.50 -1.00 10.49
CA SER A 150 11.85 -1.93 11.57
C SER A 150 10.69 -2.14 12.54
N LEU A 151 10.56 -3.36 13.03
CA LEU A 151 9.55 -3.77 14.00
C LEU A 151 10.22 -3.98 15.37
N ARG A 152 10.03 -3.04 16.27
CA ARG A 152 10.65 -3.01 17.60
C ARG A 152 9.63 -3.12 18.71
#